data_0485e4d1edc42a058a1e0950208a5ab4
#
_entry.id   0485e4d1edc42a058a1e0950208a5ab4
#
_cell.length_a   1.000
_cell.length_b   1.000
_cell.length_c   1.000
_cell.angle_alpha   90.00
_cell.angle_beta   90.00
_cell.angle_gamma   90.00
#
_symmetry.space_group_name_H-M   'P 1'
#
loop_
_entity.id
_entity.type
_entity.pdbx_description
1 polymer ?
#
loop_
_entity_poly.entity_id
_entity_poly.type
_entity_poly.pdbx_seq_one_letter_code
_entity_poly.pdbx_strand_id
1 'polypeptide(L)'
;MKKNDIIKNEEKEEKKNNEIENTIEESNINIENIPKPNTSGFFTLSYKNGDKFTGQIDNGSVNSFGIYQQSNGLSFECDFGQKSNDKNIKLKGKLIFDNGKSIYEGEFLNGKFDGKGTLLNSNGDIYEGNFKNGLKEGEGIFLFSEGDKYIGSFSKNNFEGEGQLIIKDISEYKGYFKNGKYEGYGVLKSLINKEVLMGYFKNGKINGKGIQIFPSNDSYDGNFKDGKFDGYGVYNFANGDKYEGNFSEGYIHGKGELKYENGDKYIGNFEKGEKCGKGTFYFGDKNVYEGEFLKDKFHGEGVLFKGNGDMIEGHFENGLIKGKATFYPNNGIPYDINTEEDVDEENDINENINENSEMNYDDQTTCDNTNSNIS
;
A
#
# COMPACT_ATOMS: atom_id res chain seq x y z
N MET A 1 6.80 11.21 3.16
CA MET A 1 6.75 12.50 3.88
C MET A 1 5.36 12.79 4.47
N LYS A 2 4.26 12.59 3.74
CA LYS A 2 2.88 12.87 4.22
C LYS A 2 2.36 12.00 5.38
N LYS A 3 2.92 10.81 5.61
CA LYS A 3 2.44 9.85 6.64
C LYS A 3 2.73 10.29 8.10
N ASN A 4 3.80 11.04 8.32
CA ASN A 4 4.14 11.59 9.63
C ASN A 4 3.29 12.82 10.00
N ASP A 5 2.66 13.45 9.00
CA ASP A 5 1.82 14.63 9.20
C ASP A 5 0.41 14.24 9.65
N ILE A 6 -0.10 13.07 9.23
CA ILE A 6 -1.40 12.53 9.68
C ILE A 6 -1.33 12.24 11.17
N ILE A 7 -0.30 11.55 11.65
CA ILE A 7 -0.13 11.20 13.08
C ILE A 7 0.06 12.46 13.96
N LYS A 8 0.80 13.46 13.48
CA LYS A 8 1.00 14.73 14.21
C LYS A 8 -0.25 15.60 14.27
N ASN A 9 -1.12 15.51 13.27
CA ASN A 9 -2.40 16.22 13.29
C ASN A 9 -3.36 15.56 14.28
N GLU A 10 -3.35 14.23 14.40
CA GLU A 10 -4.17 13.49 15.35
C GLU A 10 -3.84 13.82 16.80
N GLU A 11 -2.56 13.91 17.20
CA GLU A 11 -2.14 14.33 18.55
C GLU A 11 -2.55 15.77 18.88
N LYS A 12 -2.62 16.66 17.88
CA LYS A 12 -3.12 18.03 18.06
C LYS A 12 -4.64 18.08 18.20
N GLU A 13 -5.37 17.25 17.46
CA GLU A 13 -6.83 17.15 17.57
C GLU A 13 -7.24 16.59 18.94
N GLU A 14 -6.56 15.59 19.47
CA GLU A 14 -6.85 15.00 20.78
C GLU A 14 -6.65 16.01 21.92
N LYS A 15 -5.58 16.81 21.88
CA LYS A 15 -5.38 17.92 22.82
C LYS A 15 -6.47 18.98 22.72
N LYS A 16 -6.92 19.28 21.51
CA LYS A 16 -7.93 20.27 21.22
C LYS A 16 -9.32 19.84 21.68
N ASN A 17 -9.67 18.55 21.50
CA ASN A 17 -10.91 17.97 21.98
C ASN A 17 -10.97 18.01 23.51
N ASN A 18 -9.86 17.78 24.21
CA ASN A 18 -9.79 17.90 25.66
C ASN A 18 -9.97 19.35 26.15
N GLU A 19 -9.51 20.36 25.41
CA GLU A 19 -9.77 21.78 25.72
C GLU A 19 -11.26 22.13 25.51
N ILE A 20 -11.91 21.57 24.48
CA ILE A 20 -13.34 21.74 24.24
C ILE A 20 -14.16 21.06 25.33
N GLU A 21 -13.77 19.85 25.77
CA GLU A 21 -14.42 19.12 26.87
C GLU A 21 -14.47 19.96 28.16
N ASN A 22 -13.34 20.52 28.57
CA ASN A 22 -13.26 21.36 29.76
C ASN A 22 -14.12 22.61 29.63
N THR A 23 -14.22 23.19 28.44
CA THR A 23 -15.02 24.38 28.18
C THR A 23 -16.53 24.11 28.21
N ILE A 24 -16.97 22.93 27.78
CA ILE A 24 -18.38 22.52 27.79
C ILE A 24 -18.81 22.05 29.21
N GLU A 25 -17.93 21.35 29.93
CA GLU A 25 -18.20 20.93 31.32
C GLU A 25 -18.25 22.12 32.29
N GLU A 26 -17.41 23.15 32.10
CA GLU A 26 -17.46 24.39 32.89
C GLU A 26 -18.62 25.27 32.54
N SER A 27 -19.30 25.08 31.41
CA SER A 27 -20.57 25.74 31.07
C SER A 27 -21.76 25.16 31.82
N ASN A 28 -21.63 24.85 33.10
CA ASN A 28 -22.76 24.84 34.01
C ASN A 28 -23.37 26.24 33.94
N ILE A 29 -24.41 26.36 33.09
CA ILE A 29 -25.16 27.58 32.87
C ILE A 29 -25.72 27.96 34.23
N ASN A 30 -24.99 28.75 34.95
CA ASN A 30 -25.47 29.33 36.22
C ASN A 30 -26.46 30.44 35.84
N ILE A 31 -27.72 30.05 35.74
CA ILE A 31 -28.84 30.86 35.24
C ILE A 31 -29.27 31.83 36.36
N GLU A 32 -28.35 32.66 36.86
CA GLU A 32 -28.68 33.65 37.88
C GLU A 32 -29.39 34.89 37.33
N ASN A 33 -29.52 35.06 36.01
CA ASN A 33 -30.17 36.21 35.38
C ASN A 33 -31.32 35.83 34.43
N ILE A 34 -32.13 34.85 34.80
CA ILE A 34 -33.35 34.54 34.04
C ILE A 34 -34.35 35.70 34.20
N PRO A 35 -35.01 36.18 33.13
CA PRO A 35 -36.15 37.11 33.22
C PRO A 35 -37.20 36.56 34.17
N LYS A 36 -37.91 37.46 34.85
CA LYS A 36 -38.93 37.13 35.85
C LYS A 36 -39.88 36.01 35.36
N PRO A 37 -40.40 35.14 36.29
CA PRO A 37 -41.47 34.21 35.95
C PRO A 37 -42.57 34.94 35.18
N ASN A 38 -43.06 34.35 34.07
CA ASN A 38 -44.05 34.88 33.11
C ASN A 38 -43.53 35.76 31.97
N THR A 39 -42.24 35.84 31.71
CA THR A 39 -41.74 36.43 30.46
C THR A 39 -41.61 35.36 29.35
N SER A 40 -42.23 35.63 28.19
CA SER A 40 -42.13 34.79 27.00
C SER A 40 -41.76 35.67 25.81
N GLY A 41 -40.84 35.19 24.93
CA GLY A 41 -40.41 35.91 23.76
C GLY A 41 -38.99 35.57 23.37
N PHE A 42 -38.49 36.26 22.35
CA PHE A 42 -37.12 36.13 21.87
C PHE A 42 -36.23 37.19 22.53
N PHE A 43 -35.19 36.75 23.25
CA PHE A 43 -34.36 37.61 24.08
C PHE A 43 -32.88 37.39 23.81
N THR A 44 -32.08 38.45 24.01
CA THR A 44 -30.64 38.38 24.13
C THR A 44 -30.25 38.69 25.58
N LEU A 45 -29.67 37.73 26.25
CA LEU A 45 -29.13 37.88 27.62
C LEU A 45 -27.63 38.08 27.52
N SER A 46 -27.10 39.06 28.25
CA SER A 46 -25.67 39.29 28.38
C SER A 46 -25.20 39.00 29.79
N TYR A 47 -24.16 38.24 29.94
CA TYR A 47 -23.58 37.84 31.22
C TYR A 47 -22.39 38.74 31.60
N LYS A 48 -22.06 38.82 32.86
CA LYS A 48 -20.96 39.67 33.38
C LYS A 48 -19.57 39.29 32.86
N ASN A 49 -19.39 38.04 32.48
CA ASN A 49 -18.17 37.53 31.89
C ASN A 49 -18.02 37.85 30.38
N GLY A 50 -19.01 38.55 29.77
CA GLY A 50 -19.04 38.90 28.36
C GLY A 50 -19.75 37.91 27.46
N ASP A 51 -20.19 36.77 27.99
CA ASP A 51 -20.98 35.78 27.25
C ASP A 51 -22.38 36.30 26.91
N LYS A 52 -23.01 35.72 25.88
CA LYS A 52 -24.34 36.07 25.44
C LYS A 52 -25.16 34.80 25.16
N PHE A 53 -26.44 34.85 25.52
CA PHE A 53 -27.43 33.88 25.05
C PHE A 53 -28.49 34.64 24.23
N THR A 54 -28.81 34.11 23.04
CA THR A 54 -29.90 34.65 22.21
C THR A 54 -30.81 33.50 21.85
N GLY A 55 -32.09 33.60 22.22
CA GLY A 55 -33.05 32.53 21.97
C GLY A 55 -34.41 32.79 22.54
N GLN A 56 -35.30 31.83 22.37
CA GLN A 56 -36.67 31.92 22.91
C GLN A 56 -36.71 31.49 24.37
N ILE A 57 -37.28 32.33 25.18
CA ILE A 57 -37.59 32.08 26.60
C ILE A 57 -39.09 31.96 26.73
N ASP A 58 -39.54 30.95 27.45
CA ASP A 58 -40.95 30.75 27.76
C ASP A 58 -41.13 30.51 29.26
N ASN A 59 -42.02 31.32 29.88
CA ASN A 59 -42.23 31.31 31.31
C ASN A 59 -40.95 31.40 32.15
N GLY A 60 -39.98 32.20 31.71
CA GLY A 60 -38.73 32.38 32.42
C GLY A 60 -37.71 31.22 32.24
N SER A 61 -38.00 30.27 31.34
CA SER A 61 -37.12 29.15 31.06
C SER A 61 -36.74 29.13 29.57
N VAL A 62 -35.53 28.75 29.27
CA VAL A 62 -35.09 28.46 27.88
C VAL A 62 -35.80 27.18 27.45
N ASN A 63 -36.70 27.29 26.47
CA ASN A 63 -37.59 26.18 26.09
C ASN A 63 -37.52 25.80 24.61
N SER A 64 -36.57 26.33 23.87
CA SER A 64 -36.46 26.06 22.45
C SER A 64 -35.05 26.42 21.92
N PHE A 65 -34.93 26.52 20.62
CA PHE A 65 -33.72 26.85 19.91
C PHE A 65 -33.09 28.16 20.40
N GLY A 66 -31.77 28.14 20.62
CA GLY A 66 -31.01 29.31 21.01
C GLY A 66 -29.53 29.19 20.66
N ILE A 67 -28.86 30.33 20.76
CA ILE A 67 -27.42 30.45 20.53
C ILE A 67 -26.77 30.93 21.83
N TYR A 68 -25.81 30.18 22.33
CA TYR A 68 -24.93 30.60 23.41
C TYR A 68 -23.57 30.95 22.83
N GLN A 69 -23.11 32.17 23.05
CA GLN A 69 -21.86 32.69 22.56
C GLN A 69 -20.97 33.08 23.74
N GLN A 70 -19.79 32.50 23.85
CA GLN A 70 -18.79 32.86 24.84
C GLN A 70 -17.96 34.06 24.38
N SER A 71 -17.42 34.81 25.32
CA SER A 71 -16.53 35.95 25.09
C SER A 71 -15.25 35.60 24.37
N ASN A 72 -14.83 34.34 24.44
CA ASN A 72 -13.64 33.76 23.73
C ASN A 72 -13.91 33.39 22.27
N GLY A 73 -15.14 33.65 21.76
CA GLY A 73 -15.52 33.36 20.35
C GLY A 73 -16.12 31.97 20.12
N LEU A 74 -16.24 31.12 21.16
CA LEU A 74 -16.96 29.86 21.04
C LEU A 74 -18.48 30.15 20.96
N SER A 75 -19.15 29.53 20.00
CA SER A 75 -20.58 29.67 19.82
C SER A 75 -21.24 28.30 19.71
N PHE A 76 -22.26 28.07 20.53
CA PHE A 76 -23.04 26.85 20.56
C PHE A 76 -24.51 27.16 20.26
N GLU A 77 -25.04 26.49 19.26
CA GLU A 77 -26.42 26.63 18.78
C GLU A 77 -27.12 25.28 18.94
N CYS A 78 -28.18 25.19 19.72
CA CYS A 78 -28.95 23.95 19.86
C CYS A 78 -30.41 24.22 20.27
N ASP A 79 -31.22 23.15 20.19
CA ASP A 79 -32.57 23.15 20.77
C ASP A 79 -32.48 22.77 22.25
N PHE A 80 -32.63 23.73 23.14
CA PHE A 80 -32.66 23.57 24.60
C PHE A 80 -34.01 23.09 25.11
N GLY A 81 -35.02 22.91 24.24
CA GLY A 81 -36.44 22.69 24.65
C GLY A 81 -36.74 21.30 25.21
N GLN A 82 -35.80 20.39 25.23
CA GLN A 82 -36.01 19.06 25.82
C GLN A 82 -35.58 19.04 27.30
N LYS A 83 -36.47 19.44 28.18
CA LYS A 83 -36.30 19.20 29.61
C LYS A 83 -36.49 17.70 29.87
N SER A 84 -35.43 16.96 30.01
CA SER A 84 -35.44 15.60 30.52
C SER A 84 -34.47 15.50 31.69
N ASN A 85 -34.90 14.85 32.75
CA ASN A 85 -34.02 14.43 33.84
C ASN A 85 -33.14 13.24 33.46
N ASP A 86 -33.19 12.82 32.19
CA ASP A 86 -32.37 11.73 31.66
C ASP A 86 -31.03 12.30 31.19
N LYS A 87 -29.96 11.90 31.88
CA LYS A 87 -28.59 12.26 31.57
C LYS A 87 -28.10 11.71 30.23
N ASN A 88 -28.90 10.88 29.54
CA ASN A 88 -28.54 10.23 28.27
C ASN A 88 -29.23 10.85 27.05
N ILE A 89 -29.76 12.06 27.15
CA ILE A 89 -30.36 12.71 26.00
C ILE A 89 -29.28 13.21 25.05
N LYS A 90 -29.39 12.78 23.81
CA LYS A 90 -28.61 13.33 22.70
C LYS A 90 -29.26 14.62 22.20
N LEU A 91 -28.49 15.69 22.23
CA LEU A 91 -28.88 16.98 21.67
C LEU A 91 -28.32 17.10 20.24
N LYS A 92 -29.08 17.71 19.35
CA LYS A 92 -28.57 18.14 18.04
C LYS A 92 -28.22 19.60 18.09
N GLY A 93 -27.04 19.95 17.57
CA GLY A 93 -26.59 21.34 17.62
C GLY A 93 -25.42 21.60 16.67
N LYS A 94 -25.00 22.86 16.68
CA LYS A 94 -23.86 23.36 15.92
C LYS A 94 -22.91 24.07 16.89
N LEU A 95 -21.66 23.66 16.89
CA LEU A 95 -20.58 24.27 17.67
C LEU A 95 -19.60 24.94 16.70
N ILE A 96 -19.35 26.23 16.94
CA ILE A 96 -18.35 27.01 16.22
C ILE A 96 -17.22 27.34 17.21
N PHE A 97 -16.01 26.99 16.87
CA PHE A 97 -14.84 27.10 17.74
C PHE A 97 -13.60 27.51 16.93
N ASP A 98 -12.43 27.66 17.57
CA ASP A 98 -11.21 28.15 16.92
C ASP A 98 -11.38 29.50 16.21
N ASN A 99 -12.02 30.46 16.88
CA ASN A 99 -12.34 31.78 16.31
C ASN A 99 -13.10 31.69 14.98
N GLY A 100 -14.07 30.76 14.88
CA GLY A 100 -14.91 30.60 13.70
C GLY A 100 -14.33 29.72 12.59
N LYS A 101 -13.13 29.15 12.79
CA LYS A 101 -12.44 28.35 11.76
C LYS A 101 -12.84 26.88 11.78
N SER A 102 -13.34 26.37 12.91
CA SER A 102 -13.79 24.99 13.05
C SER A 102 -15.27 24.96 13.37
N ILE A 103 -15.99 24.01 12.77
CA ILE A 103 -17.43 23.87 12.91
C ILE A 103 -17.77 22.40 13.07
N TYR A 104 -18.48 22.07 14.15
CA TYR A 104 -19.14 20.77 14.27
C TYR A 104 -20.65 20.97 14.21
N GLU A 105 -21.33 20.14 13.41
CA GLU A 105 -22.79 20.07 13.35
C GLU A 105 -23.23 18.61 13.48
N GLY A 106 -23.97 18.29 14.55
CA GLY A 106 -24.32 16.91 14.82
C GLY A 106 -24.91 16.65 16.19
N GLU A 107 -24.79 15.42 16.62
CA GLU A 107 -25.31 14.94 17.91
C GLU A 107 -24.28 15.13 19.03
N PHE A 108 -24.76 15.49 20.22
CA PHE A 108 -23.98 15.67 21.43
C PHE A 108 -24.56 14.81 22.56
N LEU A 109 -23.68 14.22 23.34
CA LEU A 109 -24.01 13.54 24.60
C LEU A 109 -23.06 14.02 25.68
N ASN A 110 -23.59 14.57 26.78
CA ASN A 110 -22.78 15.10 27.88
C ASN A 110 -21.69 16.09 27.42
N GLY A 111 -22.06 17.00 26.50
CA GLY A 111 -21.13 18.00 25.97
C GLY A 111 -20.12 17.51 24.95
N LYS A 112 -20.07 16.20 24.65
CA LYS A 112 -19.16 15.60 23.69
C LYS A 112 -19.87 15.28 22.37
N PHE A 113 -19.14 15.29 21.26
CA PHE A 113 -19.62 14.76 19.98
C PHE A 113 -19.97 13.28 20.16
N ASP A 114 -21.22 12.88 19.91
CA ASP A 114 -21.64 11.50 20.12
C ASP A 114 -22.84 11.17 19.22
N GLY A 115 -22.66 10.27 18.29
CA GLY A 115 -23.62 9.95 17.24
C GLY A 115 -23.18 10.52 15.89
N LYS A 116 -24.15 10.85 15.02
CA LYS A 116 -23.85 11.36 13.67
C LYS A 116 -23.52 12.84 13.70
N GLY A 117 -22.50 13.24 12.93
CA GLY A 117 -22.12 14.64 12.78
C GLY A 117 -21.14 14.90 11.65
N THR A 118 -20.99 16.19 11.36
CA THR A 118 -20.02 16.70 10.39
C THR A 118 -19.10 17.67 11.13
N LEU A 119 -17.78 17.46 10.98
CA LEU A 119 -16.75 18.30 11.55
C LEU A 119 -15.91 18.92 10.43
N LEU A 120 -15.93 20.24 10.33
CA LEU A 120 -15.00 21.02 9.55
C LEU A 120 -13.87 21.50 10.47
N ASN A 121 -12.65 21.11 10.19
CA ASN A 121 -11.46 21.54 10.93
C ASN A 121 -10.88 22.85 10.41
N SER A 122 -10.13 23.55 11.23
CA SER A 122 -9.48 24.83 10.87
C SER A 122 -8.46 24.75 9.72
N ASN A 123 -7.96 23.56 9.41
CA ASN A 123 -7.09 23.28 8.26
C ASN A 123 -7.87 23.00 6.97
N GLY A 124 -9.20 22.97 7.00
CA GLY A 124 -10.08 22.69 5.88
C GLY A 124 -10.45 21.22 5.69
N ASP A 125 -9.97 20.31 6.55
CA ASP A 125 -10.41 18.92 6.51
C ASP A 125 -11.86 18.79 6.97
N ILE A 126 -12.60 17.85 6.38
CA ILE A 126 -13.98 17.59 6.72
C ILE A 126 -14.14 16.11 7.08
N TYR A 127 -14.75 15.85 8.23
CA TYR A 127 -15.21 14.50 8.56
C TYR A 127 -16.75 14.49 8.64
N GLU A 128 -17.36 13.51 8.01
CA GLU A 128 -18.78 13.20 8.12
C GLU A 128 -18.94 11.74 8.52
N GLY A 129 -19.53 11.50 9.68
CA GLY A 129 -19.65 10.13 10.19
C GLY A 129 -20.13 10.05 11.63
N ASN A 130 -19.77 8.94 12.26
CA ASN A 130 -20.14 8.67 13.64
C ASN A 130 -19.05 9.15 14.61
N PHE A 131 -19.48 9.64 15.75
CA PHE A 131 -18.65 10.04 16.88
C PHE A 131 -19.04 9.25 18.12
N LYS A 132 -18.09 9.03 18.99
CA LYS A 132 -18.30 8.48 20.33
C LYS A 132 -17.35 9.13 21.30
N ASN A 133 -17.93 9.76 22.36
CA ASN A 133 -17.14 10.48 23.35
C ASN A 133 -16.13 11.48 22.76
N GLY A 134 -16.51 12.25 21.73
CA GLY A 134 -15.66 13.23 21.07
C GLY A 134 -14.73 12.67 19.97
N LEU A 135 -14.63 11.37 19.81
CA LEU A 135 -13.72 10.72 18.86
C LEU A 135 -14.49 10.18 17.66
N LYS A 136 -13.87 10.21 16.48
CA LYS A 136 -14.39 9.55 15.27
C LYS A 136 -14.44 8.04 15.54
N GLU A 137 -15.59 7.42 15.31
CA GLU A 137 -15.83 6.00 15.62
C GLU A 137 -16.84 5.42 14.61
N GLY A 138 -16.69 4.14 14.21
CA GLY A 138 -17.58 3.52 13.23
C GLY A 138 -17.40 4.06 11.82
N GLU A 139 -18.45 4.01 10.99
CA GLU A 139 -18.39 4.41 9.60
C GLU A 139 -18.36 5.91 9.40
N GLY A 140 -17.53 6.38 8.45
CA GLY A 140 -17.44 7.78 8.10
C GLY A 140 -16.68 8.05 6.81
N ILE A 141 -16.72 9.32 6.42
CA ILE A 141 -16.00 9.88 5.27
C ILE A 141 -15.09 10.98 5.78
N PHE A 142 -13.81 10.93 5.45
CA PHE A 142 -12.85 11.98 5.73
C PHE A 142 -12.35 12.58 4.42
N LEU A 143 -12.56 13.87 4.25
CA LEU A 143 -12.08 14.65 3.12
C LEU A 143 -10.94 15.53 3.61
N PHE A 144 -9.75 15.28 3.10
CA PHE A 144 -8.59 16.12 3.37
C PHE A 144 -8.67 17.42 2.56
N SER A 145 -8.19 18.51 3.10
CA SER A 145 -8.18 19.82 2.44
C SER A 145 -7.44 19.84 1.10
N GLU A 146 -6.46 18.93 0.92
CA GLU A 146 -5.69 18.76 -0.32
C GLU A 146 -6.43 17.94 -1.39
N GLY A 147 -7.60 17.38 -1.06
CA GLY A 147 -8.46 16.62 -1.96
C GLY A 147 -8.34 15.10 -1.86
N ASP A 148 -7.51 14.60 -0.96
CA ASP A 148 -7.49 13.18 -0.61
C ASP A 148 -8.79 12.77 0.10
N LYS A 149 -9.15 11.49 0.08
CA LYS A 149 -10.41 11.01 0.66
C LYS A 149 -10.25 9.64 1.28
N TYR A 150 -10.77 9.49 2.49
CA TYR A 150 -10.97 8.17 3.09
C TYR A 150 -12.47 7.89 3.28
N ILE A 151 -12.90 6.67 2.98
CA ILE A 151 -14.25 6.16 3.22
C ILE A 151 -14.10 4.82 3.93
N GLY A 152 -14.64 4.67 5.11
CA GLY A 152 -14.55 3.41 5.85
C GLY A 152 -14.72 3.58 7.35
N SER A 153 -14.27 2.56 8.07
CA SER A 153 -14.41 2.47 9.50
C SER A 153 -13.33 3.27 10.23
N PHE A 154 -13.72 3.84 11.37
CA PHE A 154 -12.85 4.56 12.29
C PHE A 154 -12.91 3.93 13.68
N SER A 155 -11.80 3.95 14.39
CA SER A 155 -11.76 3.71 15.82
C SER A 155 -10.80 4.68 16.50
N LYS A 156 -11.32 5.43 17.47
CA LYS A 156 -10.56 6.44 18.22
C LYS A 156 -9.75 7.37 17.31
N ASN A 157 -10.44 7.98 16.33
CA ASN A 157 -9.90 8.85 15.28
C ASN A 157 -9.06 8.17 14.18
N ASN A 158 -8.61 6.92 14.33
CA ASN A 158 -7.78 6.22 13.38
C ASN A 158 -8.62 5.49 12.32
N PHE A 159 -8.10 5.36 11.11
CA PHE A 159 -8.64 4.42 10.11
C PHE A 159 -8.46 3.00 10.65
N GLU A 160 -9.55 2.25 10.70
CA GLU A 160 -9.58 0.89 11.28
C GLU A 160 -10.57 0.03 10.49
N GLY A 161 -10.32 -1.29 10.37
CA GLY A 161 -11.24 -2.17 9.64
C GLY A 161 -11.22 -1.95 8.14
N GLU A 162 -12.35 -2.20 7.48
CA GLU A 162 -12.46 -2.03 6.02
C GLU A 162 -12.57 -0.56 5.62
N GLY A 163 -11.90 -0.19 4.52
CA GLY A 163 -11.95 1.17 4.01
C GLY A 163 -11.31 1.34 2.63
N GLN A 164 -11.50 2.54 2.09
CA GLN A 164 -10.93 2.98 0.82
C GLN A 164 -10.23 4.33 1.05
N LEU A 165 -8.95 4.40 0.75
CA LEU A 165 -8.16 5.64 0.76
C LEU A 165 -7.81 6.02 -0.67
N ILE A 166 -8.20 7.21 -1.06
CA ILE A 166 -7.89 7.80 -2.37
C ILE A 166 -6.94 8.97 -2.12
N ILE A 167 -5.72 8.85 -2.60
CA ILE A 167 -4.76 9.95 -2.68
C ILE A 167 -4.96 10.57 -4.07
N LYS A 168 -5.42 11.80 -4.08
CA LYS A 168 -5.85 12.48 -5.31
C LYS A 168 -4.77 12.41 -6.40
N ASP A 169 -5.16 11.96 -7.58
CA ASP A 169 -4.33 11.82 -8.79
C ASP A 169 -3.08 10.92 -8.62
N ILE A 170 -2.93 10.24 -7.47
CA ILE A 170 -1.74 9.42 -7.16
C ILE A 170 -2.10 7.94 -7.04
N SER A 171 -2.99 7.57 -6.12
CA SER A 171 -3.26 6.17 -5.82
C SER A 171 -4.61 5.94 -5.13
N GLU A 172 -5.07 4.71 -5.21
CA GLU A 172 -6.24 4.21 -4.50
C GLU A 172 -5.89 2.91 -3.78
N TYR A 173 -6.14 2.86 -2.48
CA TYR A 173 -6.10 1.62 -1.71
C TYR A 173 -7.50 1.24 -1.26
N LYS A 174 -7.87 -0.02 -1.43
CA LYS A 174 -9.10 -0.60 -0.89
C LYS A 174 -8.77 -1.90 -0.16
N GLY A 175 -9.09 -1.95 1.13
CA GLY A 175 -8.76 -3.10 1.96
C GLY A 175 -8.89 -2.80 3.44
N TYR A 176 -8.19 -3.59 4.26
CA TYR A 176 -8.20 -3.44 5.70
C TYR A 176 -7.17 -2.43 6.18
N PHE A 177 -7.53 -1.71 7.23
CA PHE A 177 -6.68 -0.75 7.95
C PHE A 177 -6.56 -1.17 9.42
N LYS A 178 -5.41 -0.88 10.00
CA LYS A 178 -5.16 -0.97 11.42
C LYS A 178 -4.27 0.17 11.87
N ASN A 179 -4.77 0.97 12.82
CA ASN A 179 -4.08 2.17 13.28
C ASN A 179 -3.59 3.06 12.13
N GLY A 180 -4.46 3.35 11.14
CA GLY A 180 -4.16 4.19 9.97
C GLY A 180 -3.21 3.57 8.93
N LYS A 181 -2.83 2.30 9.05
CA LYS A 181 -1.93 1.61 8.12
C LYS A 181 -2.67 0.50 7.37
N TYR A 182 -2.24 0.23 6.13
CA TYR A 182 -2.72 -0.95 5.39
C TYR A 182 -2.36 -2.21 6.16
N GLU A 183 -3.35 -3.08 6.35
CA GLU A 183 -3.23 -4.35 7.08
C GLU A 183 -4.14 -5.40 6.41
N GLY A 184 -3.85 -6.70 6.57
CA GLY A 184 -4.69 -7.75 5.98
C GLY A 184 -4.76 -7.68 4.47
N TYR A 185 -5.84 -8.20 3.88
CA TYR A 185 -6.00 -8.23 2.43
C TYR A 185 -6.44 -6.88 1.87
N GLY A 186 -5.81 -6.47 0.76
CA GLY A 186 -6.15 -5.22 0.08
C GLY A 186 -5.61 -5.13 -1.34
N VAL A 187 -6.04 -4.09 -2.04
CA VAL A 187 -5.63 -3.74 -3.40
C VAL A 187 -5.18 -2.28 -3.41
N LEU A 188 -3.93 -2.06 -3.81
CA LEU A 188 -3.35 -0.74 -4.04
C LEU A 188 -3.16 -0.54 -5.54
N LYS A 189 -3.72 0.54 -6.07
CA LYS A 189 -3.59 0.92 -7.48
C LYS A 189 -2.90 2.27 -7.59
N SER A 190 -1.89 2.36 -8.42
CA SER A 190 -1.32 3.64 -8.84
C SER A 190 -2.13 4.24 -9.97
N LEU A 191 -2.53 5.49 -9.84
CA LEU A 191 -3.21 6.25 -10.90
C LEU A 191 -2.21 6.90 -11.87
N ILE A 192 -0.94 7.01 -11.44
CA ILE A 192 0.13 7.62 -12.24
C ILE A 192 0.63 6.66 -13.32
N ASN A 193 1.02 5.44 -12.93
CA ASN A 193 1.67 4.46 -13.80
C ASN A 193 0.85 3.20 -14.04
N LYS A 194 -0.38 3.12 -13.47
CA LYS A 194 -1.30 1.97 -13.57
C LYS A 194 -0.82 0.68 -12.91
N GLU A 195 0.20 0.75 -12.09
CA GLU A 195 0.67 -0.39 -11.29
C GLU A 195 -0.44 -0.85 -10.33
N VAL A 196 -0.60 -2.17 -10.17
CA VAL A 196 -1.56 -2.78 -9.24
C VAL A 196 -0.82 -3.74 -8.32
N LEU A 197 -1.02 -3.57 -7.02
CA LEU A 197 -0.50 -4.45 -5.98
C LEU A 197 -1.67 -5.00 -5.17
N MET A 198 -1.84 -6.32 -5.15
CA MET A 198 -2.98 -7.00 -4.54
C MET A 198 -2.47 -8.14 -3.67
N GLY A 199 -2.93 -8.23 -2.43
CA GLY A 199 -2.49 -9.30 -1.53
C GLY A 199 -2.58 -8.90 -0.06
N TYR A 200 -1.76 -9.55 0.76
CA TYR A 200 -1.73 -9.31 2.20
C TYR A 200 -0.75 -8.20 2.55
N PHE A 201 -1.21 -7.25 3.34
CA PHE A 201 -0.43 -6.13 3.85
C PHE A 201 -0.18 -6.28 5.35
N LYS A 202 0.96 -5.80 5.79
CA LYS A 202 1.34 -5.69 7.20
C LYS A 202 2.08 -4.39 7.44
N ASN A 203 1.59 -3.58 8.38
CA ASN A 203 2.19 -2.29 8.69
C ASN A 203 2.40 -1.37 7.46
N GLY A 204 1.46 -1.40 6.49
CA GLY A 204 1.49 -0.57 5.29
C GLY A 204 2.34 -1.09 4.13
N LYS A 205 2.94 -2.29 4.22
CA LYS A 205 3.69 -2.94 3.15
C LYS A 205 3.06 -4.27 2.80
N ILE A 206 3.11 -4.67 1.52
CA ILE A 206 2.72 -6.03 1.15
C ILE A 206 3.66 -7.03 1.83
N ASN A 207 3.08 -8.09 2.40
CA ASN A 207 3.80 -9.10 3.19
C ASN A 207 3.00 -10.41 3.20
N GLY A 208 3.54 -11.48 2.68
CA GLY A 208 2.83 -12.74 2.44
C GLY A 208 2.47 -12.91 0.97
N LYS A 209 1.40 -13.63 0.66
CA LYS A 209 0.98 -13.87 -0.72
C LYS A 209 0.38 -12.61 -1.36
N GLY A 210 0.74 -12.37 -2.62
CA GLY A 210 0.22 -11.26 -3.39
C GLY A 210 0.56 -11.33 -4.87
N ILE A 211 -0.05 -10.42 -5.62
CA ILE A 211 0.15 -10.23 -7.05
C ILE A 211 0.55 -8.78 -7.28
N GLN A 212 1.56 -8.56 -8.09
CA GLN A 212 1.96 -7.23 -8.59
C GLN A 212 1.89 -7.24 -10.12
N ILE A 213 1.23 -6.23 -10.68
CA ILE A 213 1.16 -5.98 -12.13
C ILE A 213 1.86 -4.67 -12.38
N PHE A 214 2.88 -4.70 -13.21
CA PHE A 214 3.72 -3.55 -13.53
C PHE A 214 3.18 -2.74 -14.71
N PRO A 215 3.63 -1.49 -14.86
CA PRO A 215 3.29 -0.66 -16.02
C PRO A 215 3.71 -1.25 -17.37
N SER A 216 4.76 -2.07 -17.38
CA SER A 216 5.25 -2.83 -18.55
C SER A 216 4.33 -3.97 -18.99
N ASN A 217 3.34 -4.36 -18.17
CA ASN A 217 2.53 -5.57 -18.23
C ASN A 217 3.26 -6.83 -17.74
N ASP A 218 4.44 -6.71 -17.16
CA ASP A 218 4.99 -7.78 -16.35
C ASP A 218 4.06 -8.09 -15.19
N SER A 219 4.12 -9.31 -14.67
CA SER A 219 3.38 -9.66 -13.47
C SER A 219 4.16 -10.61 -12.58
N TYR A 220 4.00 -10.43 -11.29
CA TYR A 220 4.50 -11.36 -10.27
C TYR A 220 3.33 -11.90 -9.45
N ASP A 221 3.28 -13.21 -9.25
CA ASP A 221 2.35 -13.90 -8.35
C ASP A 221 3.17 -14.78 -7.40
N GLY A 222 3.24 -14.42 -6.14
CA GLY A 222 4.12 -15.13 -5.21
C GLY A 222 4.13 -14.53 -3.80
N ASN A 223 5.22 -14.81 -3.09
CA ASN A 223 5.40 -14.36 -1.73
C ASN A 223 6.17 -13.05 -1.67
N PHE A 224 5.77 -12.20 -0.73
CA PHE A 224 6.40 -10.93 -0.41
C PHE A 224 6.87 -10.89 1.03
N LYS A 225 7.96 -10.21 1.27
CA LYS A 225 8.46 -9.85 2.60
C LYS A 225 8.87 -8.38 2.61
N ASP A 226 8.20 -7.61 3.47
CA ASP A 226 8.43 -6.16 3.65
C ASP A 226 8.44 -5.36 2.34
N GLY A 227 7.58 -5.75 1.37
CA GLY A 227 7.42 -5.10 0.07
C GLY A 227 8.31 -5.62 -1.05
N LYS A 228 9.14 -6.65 -0.81
CA LYS A 228 10.01 -7.27 -1.82
C LYS A 228 9.56 -8.70 -2.12
N PHE A 229 9.83 -9.20 -3.33
CA PHE A 229 9.67 -10.61 -3.65
C PHE A 229 10.60 -11.45 -2.76
N ASP A 230 10.06 -12.45 -2.08
CA ASP A 230 10.83 -13.28 -1.16
C ASP A 230 10.14 -14.64 -0.99
N GLY A 231 10.83 -15.74 -1.31
CA GLY A 231 10.27 -17.08 -1.36
C GLY A 231 9.83 -17.48 -2.76
N TYR A 232 8.88 -18.41 -2.85
CA TYR A 232 8.44 -18.96 -4.13
C TYR A 232 7.44 -18.04 -4.84
N GLY A 233 7.59 -17.90 -6.18
CA GLY A 233 6.69 -17.13 -7.01
C GLY A 233 6.84 -17.42 -8.50
N VAL A 234 5.94 -16.85 -9.27
CA VAL A 234 5.90 -16.86 -10.73
C VAL A 234 6.01 -15.43 -11.23
N TYR A 235 6.98 -15.17 -12.10
CA TYR A 235 7.12 -13.89 -12.79
C TYR A 235 6.88 -14.10 -14.29
N ASN A 236 5.91 -13.38 -14.84
CA ASN A 236 5.63 -13.35 -16.26
C ASN A 236 6.16 -12.03 -16.81
N PHE A 237 7.11 -12.12 -17.72
CA PHE A 237 7.68 -10.97 -18.41
C PHE A 237 6.76 -10.53 -19.56
N ALA A 238 6.73 -9.25 -19.85
CA ALA A 238 5.92 -8.68 -20.93
C ALA A 238 6.33 -9.20 -22.33
N ASN A 239 7.59 -9.64 -22.48
CA ASN A 239 8.09 -10.25 -23.71
C ASN A 239 7.63 -11.69 -23.93
N GLY A 240 6.89 -12.29 -23.00
CA GLY A 240 6.40 -13.66 -23.08
C GLY A 240 7.21 -14.69 -22.29
N ASP A 241 8.38 -14.33 -21.77
CA ASP A 241 9.16 -15.19 -20.89
C ASP A 241 8.44 -15.45 -19.57
N LYS A 242 8.76 -16.57 -18.92
CA LYS A 242 8.17 -16.93 -17.63
C LYS A 242 9.22 -17.54 -16.71
N TYR A 243 9.39 -16.95 -15.54
CA TYR A 243 10.17 -17.56 -14.46
C TYR A 243 9.23 -18.15 -13.40
N GLU A 244 9.59 -19.33 -12.92
CA GLU A 244 8.91 -20.00 -11.81
C GLU A 244 9.94 -20.57 -10.85
N GLY A 245 10.01 -20.06 -9.62
CA GLY A 245 11.05 -20.45 -8.69
C GLY A 245 11.16 -19.55 -7.47
N ASN A 246 12.34 -19.53 -6.87
CA ASN A 246 12.59 -18.80 -5.65
C ASN A 246 13.08 -17.38 -5.92
N PHE A 247 12.70 -16.47 -5.02
CA PHE A 247 13.13 -15.08 -4.97
C PHE A 247 13.72 -14.77 -3.61
N SER A 248 14.67 -13.85 -3.56
CA SER A 248 15.23 -13.32 -2.32
C SER A 248 15.55 -11.83 -2.48
N GLU A 249 15.07 -11.01 -1.54
CA GLU A 249 15.30 -9.56 -1.52
C GLU A 249 14.89 -8.83 -2.82
N GLY A 250 13.92 -9.37 -3.57
CA GLY A 250 13.43 -8.82 -4.84
C GLY A 250 14.06 -9.42 -6.10
N TYR A 251 15.07 -10.28 -5.97
CA TYR A 251 15.77 -10.89 -7.12
C TYR A 251 15.38 -12.36 -7.30
N ILE A 252 15.38 -12.84 -8.53
CA ILE A 252 15.42 -14.28 -8.84
C ILE A 252 16.64 -14.87 -8.15
N HIS A 253 16.45 -15.91 -7.32
CA HIS A 253 17.52 -16.50 -6.52
C HIS A 253 17.23 -17.96 -6.18
N GLY A 254 18.31 -18.79 -6.02
CA GLY A 254 18.12 -20.20 -5.71
C GLY A 254 17.60 -21.00 -6.89
N LYS A 255 16.80 -22.04 -6.66
CA LYS A 255 16.32 -22.92 -7.74
C LYS A 255 15.10 -22.35 -8.44
N GLY A 256 15.07 -22.51 -9.76
CA GLY A 256 13.94 -22.11 -10.59
C GLY A 256 13.99 -22.66 -12.01
N GLU A 257 12.91 -22.42 -12.71
CA GLU A 257 12.73 -22.71 -14.14
C GLU A 257 12.45 -21.37 -14.86
N LEU A 258 13.21 -21.06 -15.90
CA LEU A 258 13.00 -19.94 -16.80
C LEU A 258 12.65 -20.47 -18.19
N LYS A 259 11.45 -20.15 -18.67
CA LYS A 259 10.97 -20.44 -20.02
C LYS A 259 11.02 -19.17 -20.83
N TYR A 260 11.62 -19.24 -21.99
CA TYR A 260 11.69 -18.16 -22.96
C TYR A 260 10.60 -18.28 -24.02
N GLU A 261 10.14 -17.17 -24.57
CA GLU A 261 9.12 -17.14 -25.62
C GLU A 261 9.54 -17.93 -26.86
N ASN A 262 10.86 -17.93 -27.19
CA ASN A 262 11.42 -18.68 -28.33
C ASN A 262 11.41 -20.20 -28.16
N GLY A 263 10.95 -20.70 -27.01
CA GLY A 263 10.87 -22.13 -26.67
C GLY A 263 12.07 -22.68 -25.91
N ASP A 264 13.09 -21.89 -25.66
CA ASP A 264 14.19 -22.27 -24.78
C ASP A 264 13.73 -22.41 -23.33
N LYS A 265 14.49 -23.17 -22.55
CA LYS A 265 14.18 -23.35 -21.14
C LYS A 265 15.43 -23.63 -20.34
N TYR A 266 15.56 -22.95 -19.19
CA TYR A 266 16.58 -23.25 -18.21
C TYR A 266 15.96 -23.77 -16.91
N ILE A 267 16.56 -24.82 -16.36
CA ILE A 267 16.24 -25.35 -15.03
C ILE A 267 17.54 -25.42 -14.24
N GLY A 268 17.65 -24.66 -13.16
CA GLY A 268 18.89 -24.63 -12.39
C GLY A 268 18.87 -23.64 -11.25
N ASN A 269 20.08 -23.20 -10.89
CA ASN A 269 20.27 -22.24 -9.83
C ASN A 269 20.45 -20.82 -10.40
N PHE A 270 20.01 -19.84 -9.62
CA PHE A 270 20.16 -18.43 -9.90
C PHE A 270 20.77 -17.71 -8.70
N GLU A 271 21.59 -16.71 -8.98
CA GLU A 271 22.07 -15.76 -7.99
C GLU A 271 21.86 -14.33 -8.51
N LYS A 272 20.99 -13.57 -7.82
CA LYS A 272 20.64 -12.18 -8.19
C LYS A 272 20.20 -12.00 -9.65
N GLY A 273 19.44 -12.95 -10.19
CA GLY A 273 18.92 -12.93 -11.55
C GLY A 273 19.77 -13.71 -12.54
N GLU A 274 21.05 -13.94 -12.29
CA GLU A 274 21.96 -14.63 -13.21
C GLU A 274 21.94 -16.16 -12.96
N LYS A 275 22.00 -16.96 -14.04
CA LYS A 275 22.16 -18.42 -13.95
C LYS A 275 23.54 -18.74 -13.37
N CYS A 276 23.59 -19.66 -12.42
CA CYS A 276 24.83 -20.04 -11.74
C CYS A 276 24.84 -21.51 -11.30
N GLY A 277 26.04 -22.06 -11.01
CA GLY A 277 26.19 -23.43 -10.53
C GLY A 277 25.61 -24.46 -11.53
N LYS A 278 25.12 -25.58 -11.04
CA LYS A 278 24.61 -26.65 -11.91
C LYS A 278 23.22 -26.38 -12.41
N GLY A 279 22.98 -26.63 -13.71
CA GLY A 279 21.70 -26.46 -14.37
C GLY A 279 21.63 -27.20 -15.71
N THR A 280 20.43 -27.19 -16.29
CA THR A 280 20.15 -27.75 -17.61
C THR A 280 19.49 -26.68 -18.48
N PHE A 281 20.02 -26.44 -19.65
CA PHE A 281 19.47 -25.55 -20.65
C PHE A 281 18.93 -26.37 -21.83
N TYR A 282 17.68 -26.24 -22.14
CA TYR A 282 17.01 -26.83 -23.29
C TYR A 282 16.84 -25.77 -24.36
N PHE A 283 17.42 -25.98 -25.50
CA PHE A 283 17.25 -25.11 -26.66
C PHE A 283 15.99 -25.50 -27.46
N GLY A 284 15.34 -24.55 -28.08
CA GLY A 284 14.16 -24.76 -28.92
C GLY A 284 14.42 -25.70 -30.11
N ASP A 285 15.67 -25.82 -30.59
CA ASP A 285 16.13 -26.73 -31.65
C ASP A 285 16.41 -28.17 -31.20
N LYS A 286 16.08 -28.50 -29.94
CA LYS A 286 16.26 -29.81 -29.27
C LYS A 286 17.67 -30.09 -28.76
N ASN A 287 18.60 -29.16 -28.85
CA ASN A 287 19.87 -29.28 -28.14
C ASN A 287 19.62 -29.19 -26.62
N VAL A 288 20.51 -29.79 -25.82
CA VAL A 288 20.44 -29.71 -24.36
C VAL A 288 21.85 -29.57 -23.80
N TYR A 289 22.06 -28.54 -22.97
CA TYR A 289 23.28 -28.44 -22.19
C TYR A 289 23.00 -28.82 -20.74
N GLU A 290 23.80 -29.72 -20.21
CA GLU A 290 23.82 -30.11 -18.81
C GLU A 290 25.17 -29.82 -18.20
N GLY A 291 25.28 -28.87 -17.27
CA GLY A 291 26.61 -28.51 -16.76
C GLY A 291 26.54 -27.34 -15.75
N GLU A 292 27.69 -26.73 -15.60
CA GLU A 292 27.83 -25.56 -14.75
C GLU A 292 27.56 -24.27 -15.51
N PHE A 293 27.09 -23.27 -14.76
CA PHE A 293 26.84 -21.93 -15.27
C PHE A 293 27.54 -20.89 -14.40
N LEU A 294 28.02 -19.83 -15.00
CA LEU A 294 28.57 -18.65 -14.35
C LEU A 294 28.14 -17.40 -15.11
N LYS A 295 27.37 -16.53 -14.44
CA LYS A 295 26.84 -15.28 -15.03
C LYS A 295 26.18 -15.54 -16.39
N ASP A 296 25.15 -16.39 -16.38
CA ASP A 296 24.33 -16.81 -17.52
C ASP A 296 25.04 -17.66 -18.59
N LYS A 297 26.34 -17.84 -18.52
CA LYS A 297 27.16 -18.57 -19.53
C LYS A 297 27.48 -19.99 -19.08
N PHE A 298 27.62 -20.91 -20.04
CA PHE A 298 28.17 -22.24 -19.79
C PHE A 298 29.58 -22.11 -19.23
N HIS A 299 29.88 -22.87 -18.20
CA HIS A 299 31.13 -22.79 -17.47
C HIS A 299 31.46 -24.13 -16.82
N GLY A 300 32.73 -24.36 -16.45
CA GLY A 300 33.11 -25.58 -15.79
C GLY A 300 32.86 -26.86 -16.63
N GLU A 301 32.65 -27.98 -15.96
CA GLU A 301 32.37 -29.25 -16.61
C GLU A 301 30.92 -29.32 -17.10
N GLY A 302 30.73 -29.78 -18.37
CA GLY A 302 29.40 -29.87 -18.95
C GLY A 302 29.34 -30.82 -20.13
N VAL A 303 28.11 -31.15 -20.52
CA VAL A 303 27.77 -32.00 -21.64
C VAL A 303 26.73 -31.28 -22.51
N LEU A 304 27.06 -31.17 -23.81
CA LEU A 304 26.14 -30.67 -24.82
C LEU A 304 25.59 -31.84 -25.66
N PHE A 305 24.31 -32.12 -25.54
CA PHE A 305 23.58 -33.08 -26.38
C PHE A 305 22.99 -32.32 -27.56
N LYS A 306 23.31 -32.74 -28.77
CA LYS A 306 22.76 -32.17 -30.00
C LYS A 306 21.49 -32.88 -30.44
N GLY A 307 20.58 -32.16 -31.08
CA GLY A 307 19.31 -32.69 -31.58
C GLY A 307 19.45 -33.79 -32.63
N ASN A 308 20.61 -33.89 -33.27
CA ASN A 308 20.97 -34.95 -34.22
C ASN A 308 21.48 -36.25 -33.54
N GLY A 309 21.62 -36.22 -32.20
CA GLY A 309 22.10 -37.35 -31.38
C GLY A 309 23.60 -37.37 -31.09
N ASP A 310 24.36 -36.37 -31.57
CA ASP A 310 25.77 -36.20 -31.18
C ASP A 310 25.85 -35.67 -29.75
N MET A 311 27.00 -35.84 -29.08
CA MET A 311 27.24 -35.35 -27.75
C MET A 311 28.67 -34.83 -27.62
N ILE A 312 28.85 -33.76 -26.86
CA ILE A 312 30.16 -33.18 -26.55
C ILE A 312 30.29 -33.06 -25.04
N GLU A 313 31.34 -33.64 -24.50
CA GLU A 313 31.66 -33.57 -23.06
C GLU A 313 33.00 -32.86 -22.89
N GLY A 314 33.06 -31.83 -22.04
CA GLY A 314 34.30 -31.11 -21.83
C GLY A 314 34.17 -29.93 -20.88
N HIS A 315 35.26 -29.17 -20.81
CA HIS A 315 35.32 -27.96 -20.00
C HIS A 315 34.86 -26.75 -20.82
N PHE A 316 33.95 -25.96 -20.22
CA PHE A 316 33.40 -24.74 -20.83
C PHE A 316 33.91 -23.51 -20.08
N GLU A 317 34.28 -22.48 -20.83
CA GLU A 317 34.63 -21.17 -20.30
C GLU A 317 33.94 -20.08 -21.13
N ASN A 318 33.14 -19.21 -20.45
CA ASN A 318 32.41 -18.13 -21.10
C ASN A 318 31.49 -18.55 -22.25
N GLY A 319 30.92 -19.73 -22.22
CA GLY A 319 30.00 -20.27 -23.20
C GLY A 319 30.66 -21.15 -24.27
N LEU A 320 32.00 -21.22 -24.33
CA LEU A 320 32.77 -21.95 -25.33
C LEU A 320 33.49 -23.14 -24.70
N ILE A 321 33.76 -24.18 -25.51
CA ILE A 321 34.62 -25.28 -25.09
C ILE A 321 36.06 -24.76 -24.99
N LYS A 322 36.75 -25.11 -23.92
CA LYS A 322 38.14 -24.71 -23.67
C LYS A 322 39.02 -25.91 -23.37
N GLY A 323 40.09 -26.06 -24.16
CA GLY A 323 41.05 -27.17 -24.03
C GLY A 323 40.51 -28.49 -24.56
N LYS A 324 40.67 -29.57 -23.78
CA LYS A 324 40.30 -30.94 -24.20
C LYS A 324 38.79 -31.19 -23.99
N ALA A 325 38.16 -31.76 -25.03
CA ALA A 325 36.80 -32.28 -24.97
C ALA A 325 36.71 -33.62 -25.73
N THR A 326 35.69 -34.42 -25.42
CA THR A 326 35.41 -35.67 -26.16
C THR A 326 34.12 -35.50 -26.95
N PHE A 327 34.20 -35.72 -28.24
CA PHE A 327 33.06 -35.74 -29.15
C PHE A 327 32.55 -37.17 -29.33
N TYR A 328 31.27 -37.38 -29.14
CA TYR A 328 30.58 -38.65 -29.31
C TYR A 328 29.60 -38.54 -30.48
N PRO A 329 29.96 -38.93 -31.69
CA PRO A 329 29.07 -38.94 -32.85
C PRO A 329 27.95 -39.98 -32.64
N ASN A 330 26.71 -39.65 -33.04
CA ASN A 330 25.55 -40.53 -32.96
C ASN A 330 25.77 -41.91 -33.61
N ASN A 331 26.56 -41.96 -34.72
CA ASN A 331 26.86 -43.18 -35.47
C ASN A 331 28.37 -43.32 -35.70
N GLY A 332 29.22 -43.19 -34.69
CA GLY A 332 30.65 -43.21 -34.84
C GLY A 332 31.40 -43.65 -33.58
N ILE A 333 32.71 -43.63 -33.68
CA ILE A 333 33.60 -43.89 -32.54
C ILE A 333 33.94 -42.55 -31.90
N PRO A 334 33.85 -42.42 -30.55
CA PRO A 334 34.25 -41.19 -29.86
C PRO A 334 35.70 -40.83 -30.13
N TYR A 335 35.99 -39.55 -30.25
CA TYR A 335 37.35 -39.02 -30.41
C TYR A 335 37.54 -37.74 -29.58
N ASP A 336 38.79 -37.50 -29.19
CA ASP A 336 39.15 -36.30 -28.44
C ASP A 336 39.43 -35.14 -29.40
N ILE A 337 39.01 -33.96 -29.02
CA ILE A 337 39.28 -32.68 -29.66
C ILE A 337 40.05 -31.79 -28.69
N ASN A 338 40.94 -30.94 -29.22
CA ASN A 338 41.69 -29.98 -28.40
C ASN A 338 41.62 -28.60 -29.03
N THR A 339 40.76 -27.76 -28.49
CA THR A 339 40.51 -26.41 -29.03
C THR A 339 41.72 -25.46 -28.91
N GLU A 340 42.82 -25.84 -28.23
CA GLU A 340 44.06 -25.07 -28.17
C GLU A 340 45.03 -25.41 -29.31
N GLU A 341 44.86 -26.57 -29.97
CA GLU A 341 45.75 -27.09 -31.01
C GLU A 341 45.09 -27.17 -32.41
N ASP A 342 43.75 -27.35 -32.46
CA ASP A 342 42.99 -27.62 -33.69
C ASP A 342 42.06 -26.43 -34.02
N VAL A 343 42.65 -25.32 -34.51
CA VAL A 343 41.96 -24.04 -34.74
C VAL A 343 40.83 -24.15 -35.78
N ASP A 344 40.89 -25.09 -36.73
CA ASP A 344 39.86 -25.28 -37.75
C ASP A 344 38.63 -26.02 -37.22
N GLU A 345 38.82 -27.01 -36.31
CA GLU A 345 37.71 -27.71 -35.62
C GLU A 345 37.07 -26.84 -34.51
N GLU A 346 37.85 -25.95 -33.85
CA GLU A 346 37.35 -24.99 -32.89
C GLU A 346 36.29 -24.08 -33.49
N ASN A 347 36.50 -23.54 -34.68
CA ASN A 347 35.59 -22.65 -35.36
C ASN A 347 34.24 -23.33 -35.68
N ASP A 348 34.26 -24.54 -36.25
CA ASP A 348 33.04 -25.28 -36.61
C ASP A 348 32.21 -25.69 -35.40
N ILE A 349 32.86 -26.05 -34.28
CA ILE A 349 32.17 -26.43 -33.04
C ILE A 349 31.65 -25.20 -32.30
N ASN A 350 32.49 -24.17 -32.19
CA ASN A 350 32.12 -22.94 -31.48
C ASN A 350 31.15 -22.07 -32.28
N GLU A 351 31.18 -22.04 -33.64
CA GLU A 351 30.13 -21.42 -34.45
C GLU A 351 28.78 -22.08 -34.22
N ASN A 352 28.72 -23.40 -34.15
CA ASN A 352 27.50 -24.14 -33.82
C ASN A 352 27.01 -23.94 -32.38
N ILE A 353 27.91 -23.57 -31.44
CA ILE A 353 27.54 -23.21 -30.06
C ILE A 353 27.13 -21.72 -30.01
N ASN A 354 27.86 -20.83 -30.74
CA ASN A 354 27.59 -19.40 -30.75
C ASN A 354 26.30 -19.05 -31.47
N GLU A 355 25.92 -19.71 -32.58
CA GLU A 355 24.60 -19.49 -33.19
C GLU A 355 23.45 -19.69 -32.22
N ASN A 356 23.67 -20.51 -31.16
CA ASN A 356 22.69 -20.78 -30.13
C ASN A 356 22.96 -20.04 -28.79
N SER A 357 24.18 -19.52 -28.54
CA SER A 357 24.54 -18.86 -27.27
C SER A 357 24.61 -17.33 -27.35
N GLU A 358 24.73 -16.74 -28.55
CA GLU A 358 24.69 -15.28 -28.76
C GLU A 358 23.29 -14.70 -28.81
N MET A 359 22.27 -15.41 -28.30
CA MET A 359 21.04 -14.70 -27.97
C MET A 359 21.36 -13.69 -26.87
N ASN A 360 21.54 -12.44 -27.29
CA ASN A 360 21.54 -11.27 -26.43
C ASN A 360 20.19 -11.25 -25.69
N TYR A 361 20.11 -11.98 -24.58
CA TYR A 361 19.07 -11.74 -23.61
C TYR A 361 19.41 -10.36 -23.05
N ASP A 362 18.73 -9.35 -23.60
CA ASP A 362 18.74 -8.01 -23.04
C ASP A 362 18.60 -8.12 -21.52
N ASP A 363 19.36 -7.35 -20.82
CA ASP A 363 19.62 -7.26 -19.38
C ASP A 363 18.35 -7.03 -18.50
N GLN A 364 17.21 -7.68 -18.86
CA GLN A 364 15.90 -7.50 -18.23
C GLN A 364 15.58 -8.51 -17.10
N THR A 365 16.53 -9.37 -16.74
CA THR A 365 16.34 -10.31 -15.60
C THR A 365 16.47 -9.64 -14.24
N THR A 366 16.80 -8.36 -14.18
CA THR A 366 16.65 -7.57 -12.96
C THR A 366 15.19 -7.16 -12.83
N CYS A 367 14.43 -7.88 -12.00
CA CYS A 367 13.15 -7.42 -11.52
C CYS A 367 13.39 -6.15 -10.69
N ASP A 368 13.46 -5.00 -11.38
CA ASP A 368 13.70 -3.70 -10.75
C ASP A 368 12.51 -3.31 -9.86
N ASN A 369 12.52 -3.90 -8.65
CA ASN A 369 11.58 -3.57 -7.58
C ASN A 369 11.96 -2.26 -6.86
N THR A 370 12.89 -1.47 -7.45
CA THR A 370 13.46 -0.30 -6.77
C THR A 370 12.58 0.95 -6.83
N ASN A 371 11.46 0.93 -7.57
CA ASN A 371 10.61 2.12 -7.76
C ASN A 371 9.21 2.05 -7.14
N SER A 372 8.92 1.13 -6.19
CA SER A 372 7.67 1.23 -5.43
C SER A 372 7.76 2.35 -4.37
N ASN A 373 7.99 3.59 -4.82
CA ASN A 373 7.79 4.81 -4.01
C ASN A 373 6.30 5.18 -3.93
N ILE A 374 5.42 4.18 -3.79
CA ILE A 374 4.04 4.40 -3.37
C ILE A 374 4.01 4.21 -1.84
N SER A 375 4.49 5.22 -1.12
CA SER A 375 4.38 5.29 0.35
C SER A 375 3.67 6.57 0.76
#